data_07e786e6102fa803e9153965d89f53e3
#
_entry.id   07e786e6102fa803e9153965d89f53e3
#
_cell.length_a   1.000
_cell.length_b   1.000
_cell.length_c   1.000
_cell.angle_alpha   90.00
_cell.angle_beta   90.00
_cell.angle_gamma   90.00
#
_symmetry.space_group_name_H-M   'P 1'
#
loop_
_entity.id
_entity.type
_entity.pdbx_description
1 polymer ?
#
loop_
_entity_poly.entity_id
_entity_poly.type
_entity_poly.pdbx_seq_one_letter_code
_entity_poly.pdbx_strand_id
1 'polypeptide(L)'
;MLKSNKKLFYYSYFIAFSFFMMGITNILFDYYFWFTQKAYMLSGIIETIAPQLLDKSIELTSVSIILLVILTHIPVLISSLSSFFVGYFFFKASRGEIWTKKNIKILLIAGILMMIRPIINGVMKSLESLALSISLPAGEKIFIVNIGISTDGVSDMLYGVMIVSLALIMKETIKISDENKLYI
;
A
#
# COMPACT_ATOMS: atom_id res chain seq x y z
N MET A 1 6.46 23.39 27.84
CA MET A 1 6.49 21.93 27.72
C MET A 1 5.17 21.38 28.29
N LEU A 2 4.18 21.06 27.44
CA LEU A 2 2.92 20.47 27.87
C LEU A 2 3.24 19.10 28.49
N LYS A 3 2.83 18.88 29.74
CA LYS A 3 2.88 17.55 30.39
C LYS A 3 2.26 16.54 29.42
N SER A 4 3.08 15.75 28.74
CA SER A 4 2.60 14.68 27.84
C SER A 4 1.62 13.82 28.64
N ASN A 5 0.37 13.78 28.19
CA ASN A 5 -0.63 12.92 28.80
C ASN A 5 -0.14 11.48 28.58
N LYS A 6 0.27 10.81 29.68
CA LYS A 6 0.84 9.44 29.62
C LYS A 6 -0.03 8.50 28.79
N LYS A 7 -1.36 8.67 28.85
CA LYS A 7 -2.30 7.87 28.05
C LYS A 7 -2.09 8.11 26.54
N LEU A 8 -2.00 9.36 26.10
CA LEU A 8 -1.77 9.71 24.70
C LEU A 8 -0.43 9.14 24.19
N PHE A 9 0.62 9.17 25.02
CA PHE A 9 1.91 8.57 24.70
C PHE A 9 1.77 7.07 24.43
N TYR A 10 1.15 6.31 25.35
CA TYR A 10 1.03 4.85 25.19
C TYR A 10 0.13 4.47 24.01
N TYR A 11 -1.00 5.14 23.80
CA TYR A 11 -1.86 4.88 22.65
C TYR A 11 -1.15 5.17 21.32
N SER A 12 -0.51 6.31 21.19
CA SER A 12 0.22 6.66 19.97
C SER A 12 1.38 5.72 19.70
N TYR A 13 2.10 5.30 20.74
CA TYR A 13 3.18 4.32 20.62
C TYR A 13 2.67 2.94 20.19
N PHE A 14 1.57 2.48 20.78
CA PHE A 14 0.94 1.22 20.39
C PHE A 14 0.46 1.23 18.94
N ILE A 15 -0.20 2.31 18.52
CA ILE A 15 -0.63 2.48 17.12
C ILE A 15 0.58 2.49 16.18
N ALA A 16 1.65 3.21 16.53
CA ALA A 16 2.87 3.24 15.75
C ALA A 16 3.46 1.84 15.57
N PHE A 17 3.58 1.09 16.66
CA PHE A 17 4.08 -0.29 16.65
C PHE A 17 3.21 -1.19 15.75
N SER A 18 1.87 -1.09 15.87
CA SER A 18 0.93 -1.89 15.07
C SER A 18 1.10 -1.62 13.57
N PHE A 19 1.26 -0.36 13.16
CA PHE A 19 1.48 -0.01 11.75
C PHE A 19 2.86 -0.44 11.24
N PHE A 20 3.91 -0.36 12.05
CA PHE A 20 5.23 -0.90 11.68
C PHE A 20 5.17 -2.42 11.51
N MET A 21 4.55 -3.13 12.44
CA MET A 21 4.36 -4.57 12.34
C MET A 21 3.54 -4.94 11.10
N MET A 22 2.45 -4.21 10.81
CA MET A 22 1.64 -4.43 9.62
C MET A 22 2.46 -4.25 8.32
N GLY A 23 3.28 -3.20 8.24
CA GLY A 23 4.15 -2.99 7.07
C GLY A 23 5.18 -4.09 6.89
N ILE A 24 5.79 -4.58 7.97
CA ILE A 24 6.75 -5.69 7.95
C ILE A 24 6.05 -7.00 7.57
N THR A 25 4.92 -7.31 8.21
CA THR A 25 4.20 -8.57 7.96
C THR A 25 3.70 -8.65 6.52
N ASN A 26 3.20 -7.57 5.92
CA ASN A 26 2.80 -7.56 4.51
C ASN A 26 3.93 -8.02 3.59
N ILE A 27 5.15 -7.50 3.77
CA ILE A 27 6.32 -7.88 2.97
C ILE A 27 6.70 -9.34 3.24
N LEU A 28 6.79 -9.73 4.52
CA LEU A 28 7.22 -11.08 4.90
C LEU A 28 6.24 -12.15 4.43
N PHE A 29 4.92 -11.90 4.52
CA PHE A 29 3.91 -12.83 4.03
C PHE A 29 3.96 -12.99 2.51
N ASP A 30 4.12 -11.91 1.77
CA ASP A 30 4.21 -11.98 0.31
C ASP A 30 5.44 -12.78 -0.12
N TYR A 31 6.63 -12.52 0.47
CA TYR A 31 7.82 -13.33 0.25
C TYR A 31 7.62 -14.80 0.66
N TYR A 32 7.03 -15.05 1.84
CA TYR A 32 6.79 -16.40 2.33
C TYR A 32 5.95 -17.20 1.32
N PHE A 33 4.84 -16.66 0.83
CA PHE A 33 3.99 -17.33 -0.14
C PHE A 33 4.70 -17.61 -1.47
N TRP A 34 5.47 -16.65 -1.98
CA TRP A 34 6.23 -16.85 -3.22
C TRP A 34 7.31 -17.93 -3.08
N PHE A 35 7.98 -18.04 -1.94
CA PHE A 35 9.04 -19.05 -1.73
C PHE A 35 8.50 -20.43 -1.37
N THR A 36 7.42 -20.51 -0.58
CA THR A 36 6.95 -21.78 -0.03
C THR A 36 5.71 -22.31 -0.75
N GLN A 37 4.87 -21.44 -1.31
CA GLN A 37 3.57 -21.78 -1.92
C GLN A 37 3.43 -21.17 -3.32
N LYS A 38 4.48 -21.25 -4.12
CA LYS A 38 4.54 -20.69 -5.46
C LYS A 38 3.38 -21.15 -6.34
N ALA A 39 2.99 -22.43 -6.30
CA ALA A 39 1.88 -22.98 -7.08
C ALA A 39 0.54 -22.30 -6.71
N TYR A 40 0.31 -22.05 -5.43
CA TYR A 40 -0.87 -21.33 -4.93
C TYR A 40 -0.89 -19.88 -5.42
N MET A 41 0.24 -19.18 -5.36
CA MET A 41 0.34 -17.80 -5.86
C MET A 41 0.06 -17.74 -7.37
N LEU A 42 0.65 -18.65 -8.13
CA LEU A 42 0.44 -18.71 -9.58
C LEU A 42 -1.01 -19.04 -9.94
N SER A 43 -1.64 -20.01 -9.26
CA SER A 43 -3.05 -20.32 -9.51
C SER A 43 -3.96 -19.14 -9.20
N GLY A 44 -3.74 -18.41 -8.12
CA GLY A 44 -4.50 -17.20 -7.78
C GLY A 44 -4.34 -16.07 -8.81
N ILE A 45 -3.13 -15.88 -9.36
CA ILE A 45 -2.88 -14.92 -10.43
C ILE A 45 -3.64 -15.34 -11.70
N ILE A 46 -3.51 -16.61 -12.10
CA ILE A 46 -4.19 -17.15 -13.29
C ILE A 46 -5.70 -17.06 -13.14
N GLU A 47 -6.26 -17.46 -12.00
CA GLU A 47 -7.69 -17.37 -11.70
C GLU A 47 -8.22 -15.93 -11.82
N THR A 48 -7.44 -14.96 -11.36
CA THR A 48 -7.84 -13.56 -11.38
C THR A 48 -7.73 -12.92 -12.76
N ILE A 49 -6.69 -13.28 -13.53
CA ILE A 49 -6.34 -12.59 -14.78
C ILE A 49 -6.84 -13.38 -16.00
N ALA A 50 -6.70 -14.69 -15.99
CA ALA A 50 -6.96 -15.54 -17.16
C ALA A 50 -7.55 -16.88 -16.73
N PRO A 51 -8.77 -16.92 -16.15
CA PRO A 51 -9.38 -18.14 -15.62
C PRO A 51 -9.51 -19.26 -16.65
N GLN A 52 -9.58 -18.93 -17.95
CA GLN A 52 -9.59 -19.88 -19.05
C GLN A 52 -8.29 -20.71 -19.17
N LEU A 53 -7.25 -20.34 -18.47
CA LEU A 53 -5.97 -21.05 -18.46
C LEU A 53 -5.82 -22.01 -17.27
N LEU A 54 -6.75 -22.04 -16.32
CA LEU A 54 -6.69 -22.91 -15.14
C LEU A 54 -6.67 -24.40 -15.49
N ASP A 55 -7.42 -24.78 -16.54
CA ASP A 55 -7.51 -26.18 -16.99
C ASP A 55 -6.35 -26.61 -17.92
N LYS A 56 -5.48 -25.65 -18.27
CA LYS A 56 -4.30 -25.90 -19.10
C LYS A 56 -3.07 -26.10 -18.24
N SER A 57 -2.30 -27.13 -18.48
CA SER A 57 -0.97 -27.31 -17.90
C SER A 57 0.02 -26.35 -18.56
N ILE A 58 0.14 -25.15 -17.99
CA ILE A 58 1.07 -24.14 -18.52
C ILE A 58 2.39 -24.25 -17.79
N GLU A 59 3.45 -24.55 -18.52
CA GLU A 59 4.82 -24.45 -18.02
C GLU A 59 5.30 -23.00 -18.14
N LEU A 60 5.32 -22.30 -17.02
CA LEU A 60 5.82 -20.92 -16.99
C LEU A 60 7.34 -20.88 -17.11
N THR A 61 7.84 -20.04 -18.01
CA THR A 61 9.27 -19.79 -18.15
C THR A 61 9.81 -19.06 -16.89
N SER A 62 11.10 -19.23 -16.60
CA SER A 62 11.74 -18.52 -15.48
C SER A 62 11.59 -16.99 -15.59
N VAL A 63 11.61 -16.46 -16.81
CA VAL A 63 11.41 -15.03 -17.06
C VAL A 63 10.01 -14.59 -16.66
N SER A 64 8.96 -15.32 -17.05
CA SER A 64 7.59 -15.04 -16.64
C SER A 64 7.45 -15.03 -15.13
N ILE A 65 8.01 -16.02 -14.45
CA ILE A 65 7.93 -16.14 -12.99
C ILE A 65 8.61 -14.93 -12.30
N ILE A 66 9.82 -14.56 -12.73
CA ILE A 66 10.54 -13.41 -12.17
C ILE A 66 9.71 -12.12 -12.37
N LEU A 67 9.15 -11.91 -13.56
CA LEU A 67 8.32 -10.75 -13.82
C LEU A 67 7.06 -10.73 -12.94
N LEU A 68 6.37 -11.87 -12.79
CA LEU A 68 5.20 -11.97 -11.92
C LEU A 68 5.54 -11.64 -10.46
N VAL A 69 6.66 -12.18 -9.95
CA VAL A 69 7.13 -11.83 -8.60
C VAL A 69 7.35 -10.33 -8.45
N ILE A 70 8.04 -9.70 -9.39
CA ILE A 70 8.31 -8.25 -9.34
C ILE A 70 7.00 -7.45 -9.38
N LEU A 71 6.08 -7.79 -10.29
CA LEU A 71 4.85 -7.05 -10.50
C LEU A 71 3.90 -7.15 -9.30
N THR A 72 3.76 -8.34 -8.70
CA THR A 72 2.93 -8.54 -7.51
C THR A 72 3.50 -7.83 -6.26
N HIS A 73 4.82 -7.69 -6.15
CA HIS A 73 5.46 -7.01 -5.02
C HIS A 73 5.24 -5.49 -5.02
N ILE A 74 5.07 -4.85 -6.18
CA ILE A 74 4.94 -3.38 -6.25
C ILE A 74 3.76 -2.85 -5.43
N PRO A 75 2.52 -3.35 -5.55
CA PRO A 75 1.40 -2.91 -4.72
C PRO A 75 1.60 -3.20 -3.22
N VAL A 76 2.27 -4.32 -2.89
CA VAL A 76 2.60 -4.69 -1.51
C VAL A 76 3.59 -3.70 -0.90
N LEU A 77 4.65 -3.33 -1.64
CA LEU A 77 5.63 -2.33 -1.19
C LEU A 77 4.99 -0.96 -0.96
N ILE A 78 4.07 -0.52 -1.83
CA ILE A 78 3.34 0.74 -1.67
C ILE A 78 2.50 0.71 -0.40
N SER A 79 1.76 -0.38 -0.15
CA SER A 79 0.97 -0.58 1.06
C SER A 79 1.83 -0.55 2.32
N SER A 80 2.96 -1.27 2.30
CA SER A 80 3.89 -1.34 3.42
C SER A 80 4.53 0.03 3.70
N LEU A 81 4.92 0.76 2.65
CA LEU A 81 5.48 2.10 2.77
C LEU A 81 4.46 3.08 3.37
N SER A 82 3.19 3.02 2.94
CA SER A 82 2.12 3.81 3.55
C SER A 82 1.96 3.49 5.03
N SER A 83 1.95 2.21 5.40
CA SER A 83 1.88 1.77 6.80
C SER A 83 3.07 2.29 7.62
N PHE A 84 4.29 2.26 7.09
CA PHE A 84 5.46 2.80 7.76
C PHE A 84 5.35 4.33 7.98
N PHE A 85 4.81 5.07 7.03
CA PHE A 85 4.61 6.50 7.19
C PHE A 85 3.54 6.83 8.24
N VAL A 86 2.42 6.08 8.28
CA VAL A 86 1.42 6.21 9.34
C VAL A 86 2.04 5.85 10.70
N GLY A 87 2.78 4.75 10.78
CA GLY A 87 3.51 4.35 11.99
C GLY A 87 4.48 5.43 12.46
N TYR A 88 5.25 6.00 11.55
CA TYR A 88 6.18 7.08 11.86
C TYR A 88 5.47 8.36 12.34
N PHE A 89 4.32 8.70 11.74
CA PHE A 89 3.49 9.81 12.22
C PHE A 89 3.09 9.62 13.67
N PHE A 90 2.55 8.45 14.04
CA PHE A 90 2.15 8.17 15.41
C PHE A 90 3.34 8.05 16.37
N PHE A 91 4.48 7.55 15.91
CA PHE A 91 5.70 7.56 16.69
C PHE A 91 6.17 9.00 17.04
N LYS A 92 6.08 9.92 16.11
CA LYS A 92 6.34 11.34 16.35
C LYS A 92 5.28 11.96 17.26
N ALA A 93 4.01 11.56 17.09
CA ALA A 93 2.91 11.99 17.95
C ALA A 93 3.14 11.57 19.41
N SER A 94 3.62 10.35 19.66
CA SER A 94 3.96 9.89 21.02
C SER A 94 5.03 10.76 21.69
N ARG A 95 5.93 11.37 20.91
CA ARG A 95 6.94 12.31 21.40
C ARG A 95 6.46 13.76 21.53
N GLY A 96 5.17 14.01 21.32
CA GLY A 96 4.61 15.36 21.37
C GLY A 96 4.79 16.19 20.09
N GLU A 97 5.35 15.60 19.03
CA GLU A 97 5.62 16.26 17.75
C GLU A 97 4.46 16.14 16.74
N ILE A 98 3.20 16.13 17.22
CA ILE A 98 2.01 15.95 16.36
C ILE A 98 1.90 17.09 15.34
N TRP A 99 1.99 18.34 15.84
CA TRP A 99 1.70 19.58 15.10
C TRP A 99 2.96 20.15 14.42
N THR A 100 3.74 19.30 13.77
CA THR A 100 4.89 19.77 12.98
C THR A 100 4.60 19.67 11.49
N LYS A 101 5.02 20.67 10.70
CA LYS A 101 4.86 20.67 9.23
C LYS A 101 5.42 19.40 8.61
N LYS A 102 6.54 18.87 9.16
CA LYS A 102 7.17 17.63 8.69
C LYS A 102 6.29 16.43 8.95
N ASN A 103 5.71 16.31 10.15
CA ASN A 103 4.87 15.17 10.52
C ASN A 103 3.57 15.15 9.72
N ILE A 104 2.96 16.31 9.50
CA ILE A 104 1.77 16.44 8.63
C ILE A 104 2.08 16.04 7.19
N LYS A 105 3.24 16.44 6.65
CA LYS A 105 3.66 16.04 5.29
C LYS A 105 3.79 14.52 5.16
N ILE A 106 4.30 13.85 6.19
CA ILE A 106 4.41 12.38 6.22
C ILE A 106 3.03 11.72 6.17
N LEU A 107 2.08 12.21 6.98
CA LEU A 107 0.72 11.72 6.97
C LEU A 107 0.03 11.95 5.61
N LEU A 108 0.26 13.11 4.99
CA LEU A 108 -0.25 13.42 3.65
C LEU A 108 0.27 12.42 2.61
N ILE A 109 1.57 12.14 2.62
CA ILE A 109 2.20 11.16 1.71
C ILE A 109 1.61 9.77 1.94
N ALA A 110 1.43 9.36 3.19
CA ALA A 110 0.81 8.07 3.51
C ALA A 110 -0.59 7.93 2.88
N GLY A 111 -1.44 8.94 3.05
CA GLY A 111 -2.78 8.95 2.47
C GLY A 111 -2.78 8.92 0.94
N ILE A 112 -1.88 9.68 0.30
CA ILE A 112 -1.72 9.66 -1.17
C ILE A 112 -1.31 8.26 -1.65
N LEU A 113 -0.36 7.59 -0.98
CA LEU A 113 0.05 6.24 -1.32
C LEU A 113 -1.11 5.24 -1.24
N MET A 114 -1.96 5.35 -0.21
CA MET A 114 -3.16 4.51 -0.10
C MET A 114 -4.15 4.76 -1.24
N MET A 115 -4.34 6.02 -1.65
CA MET A 115 -5.23 6.35 -2.77
C MET A 115 -4.72 5.83 -4.12
N ILE A 116 -3.42 5.88 -4.35
CA ILE A 116 -2.81 5.48 -5.63
C ILE A 116 -2.67 3.95 -5.74
N ARG A 117 -2.52 3.24 -4.62
CA ARG A 117 -2.30 1.79 -4.60
C ARG A 117 -3.29 0.99 -5.45
N PRO A 118 -4.62 1.19 -5.37
CA PRO A 118 -5.58 0.42 -6.17
C PRO A 118 -5.42 0.65 -7.68
N ILE A 119 -5.08 1.87 -8.08
CA ILE A 119 -4.83 2.22 -9.48
C ILE A 119 -3.59 1.48 -9.98
N ILE A 120 -2.51 1.52 -9.21
CA ILE A 120 -1.27 0.80 -9.53
C ILE A 120 -1.53 -0.70 -9.59
N ASN A 121 -2.32 -1.25 -8.66
CA ASN A 121 -2.68 -2.67 -8.68
C ASN A 121 -3.39 -3.07 -9.97
N GLY A 122 -4.31 -2.26 -10.49
CA GLY A 122 -4.96 -2.50 -11.79
C GLY A 122 -3.95 -2.51 -12.95
N VAL A 123 -3.02 -1.55 -12.96
CA VAL A 123 -1.93 -1.51 -13.97
C VAL A 123 -1.03 -2.75 -13.85
N MET A 124 -0.64 -3.13 -12.62
CA MET A 124 0.19 -4.33 -12.41
C MET A 124 -0.50 -5.59 -12.90
N LYS A 125 -1.80 -5.77 -12.65
CA LYS A 125 -2.58 -6.90 -13.19
C LYS A 125 -2.57 -6.96 -14.72
N SER A 126 -2.62 -5.81 -15.39
CA SER A 126 -2.49 -5.77 -16.84
C SER A 126 -1.09 -6.24 -17.30
N LEU A 127 -0.04 -5.82 -16.60
CA LEU A 127 1.33 -6.26 -16.88
C LEU A 127 1.56 -7.72 -16.51
N GLU A 128 0.91 -8.24 -15.46
CA GLU A 128 0.93 -9.66 -15.11
C GLU A 128 0.35 -10.53 -16.23
N SER A 129 -0.71 -10.06 -16.92
CA SER A 129 -1.26 -10.78 -18.09
C SER A 129 -0.23 -10.87 -19.22
N LEU A 130 0.57 -9.82 -19.45
CA LEU A 130 1.68 -9.86 -20.42
C LEU A 130 2.79 -10.81 -19.95
N ALA A 131 3.13 -10.80 -18.67
CA ALA A 131 4.15 -11.69 -18.11
C ALA A 131 3.74 -13.16 -18.26
N LEU A 132 2.46 -13.51 -18.02
CA LEU A 132 1.92 -14.85 -18.31
C LEU A 132 2.00 -15.16 -19.80
N SER A 133 1.68 -14.21 -20.64
CA SER A 133 1.67 -14.35 -22.10
C SER A 133 3.03 -14.73 -22.69
N ILE A 134 4.14 -14.38 -22.04
CA ILE A 134 5.49 -14.77 -22.50
C ILE A 134 5.61 -16.29 -22.63
N SER A 135 5.02 -17.04 -21.72
CA SER A 135 5.09 -18.50 -21.68
C SER A 135 4.08 -19.21 -22.60
N LEU A 136 3.13 -18.47 -23.17
CA LEU A 136 2.10 -19.06 -24.04
C LEU A 136 2.59 -19.17 -25.49
N PRO A 137 2.10 -20.18 -26.25
CA PRO A 137 2.39 -20.33 -27.68
C PRO A 137 1.95 -19.12 -28.50
N ALA A 138 2.57 -18.94 -29.67
CA ALA A 138 2.11 -17.97 -30.64
C ALA A 138 0.66 -18.28 -31.06
N GLY A 139 -0.24 -17.34 -30.93
CA GLY A 139 -1.69 -17.54 -31.17
C GLY A 139 -2.55 -17.74 -29.92
N GLU A 140 -1.95 -18.07 -28.77
CA GLU A 140 -2.62 -18.12 -27.47
C GLU A 140 -2.22 -16.94 -26.55
N LYS A 141 -1.53 -15.96 -27.09
CA LYS A 141 -1.10 -14.78 -26.34
C LYS A 141 -2.30 -14.01 -25.78
N ILE A 142 -2.21 -13.63 -24.52
CA ILE A 142 -3.24 -12.86 -23.82
C ILE A 142 -2.72 -11.50 -23.42
N PHE A 143 -3.57 -10.50 -23.56
CA PHE A 143 -3.37 -9.20 -22.96
C PHE A 143 -4.70 -8.69 -22.43
N ILE A 144 -4.80 -8.56 -21.12
CA ILE A 144 -6.02 -8.14 -20.46
C ILE A 144 -5.74 -6.77 -19.82
N VAL A 145 -6.45 -5.77 -20.30
CA VAL A 145 -6.39 -4.43 -19.71
C VAL A 145 -7.33 -4.40 -18.51
N ASN A 146 -6.76 -4.31 -17.31
CA ASN A 146 -7.50 -4.19 -16.07
C ASN A 146 -7.48 -2.73 -15.60
N ILE A 147 -8.55 -1.98 -15.89
CA ILE A 147 -8.72 -0.59 -15.46
C ILE A 147 -9.67 -0.52 -14.25
N GLY A 148 -10.23 -1.65 -13.84
CA GLY A 148 -11.19 -1.74 -12.73
C GLY A 148 -10.52 -1.55 -11.36
N ILE A 149 -11.22 -0.87 -10.47
CA ILE A 149 -10.88 -0.80 -9.05
C ILE A 149 -11.78 -1.80 -8.34
N SER A 150 -11.20 -2.77 -7.63
CA SER A 150 -11.95 -3.74 -6.83
C SER A 150 -12.69 -3.04 -5.66
N THR A 151 -13.69 -3.70 -5.08
CA THR A 151 -14.38 -3.19 -3.89
C THR A 151 -13.42 -2.87 -2.75
N ASP A 152 -12.42 -3.73 -2.53
CA ASP A 152 -11.38 -3.50 -1.53
C ASP A 152 -10.52 -2.28 -1.91
N GLY A 153 -10.24 -2.09 -3.20
CA GLY A 153 -9.52 -0.92 -3.70
C GLY A 153 -10.28 0.39 -3.47
N VAL A 154 -11.61 0.39 -3.60
CA VAL A 154 -12.45 1.56 -3.24
C VAL A 154 -12.32 1.87 -1.76
N SER A 155 -12.35 0.86 -0.89
CA SER A 155 -12.16 1.03 0.55
C SER A 155 -10.79 1.63 0.87
N ASP A 156 -9.72 1.14 0.26
CA ASP A 156 -8.36 1.70 0.41
C ASP A 156 -8.31 3.17 -0.02
N MET A 157 -8.95 3.53 -1.14
CA MET A 157 -9.02 4.91 -1.61
C MET A 157 -9.76 5.79 -0.60
N LEU A 158 -10.88 5.33 -0.04
CA LEU A 158 -11.63 6.07 0.98
C LEU A 158 -10.80 6.30 2.24
N TYR A 159 -10.09 5.27 2.73
CA TYR A 159 -9.14 5.44 3.84
C TYR A 159 -8.04 6.43 3.50
N GLY A 160 -7.49 6.36 2.30
CA GLY A 160 -6.51 7.34 1.81
C GLY A 160 -7.06 8.77 1.83
N VAL A 161 -8.27 9.00 1.32
CA VAL A 161 -8.96 10.30 1.34
C VAL A 161 -9.13 10.79 2.79
N MET A 162 -9.56 9.93 3.71
CA MET A 162 -9.71 10.30 5.12
C MET A 162 -8.38 10.75 5.74
N ILE A 163 -7.29 10.05 5.46
CA ILE A 163 -5.96 10.40 5.98
C ILE A 163 -5.46 11.72 5.36
N VAL A 164 -5.65 11.92 4.05
CA VAL A 164 -5.31 13.17 3.36
C VAL A 164 -6.11 14.32 3.95
N SER A 165 -7.42 14.16 4.14
CA SER A 165 -8.30 15.17 4.72
C SER A 165 -7.85 15.56 6.12
N LEU A 166 -7.51 14.56 6.95
CA LEU A 166 -6.98 14.80 8.30
C LEU A 166 -5.67 15.61 8.24
N ALA A 167 -4.75 15.23 7.36
CA ALA A 167 -3.48 15.94 7.19
C ALA A 167 -3.69 17.39 6.74
N LEU A 168 -4.66 17.65 5.84
CA LEU A 168 -4.99 19.00 5.38
C LEU A 168 -5.62 19.85 6.49
N ILE A 169 -6.54 19.29 7.29
CA ILE A 169 -7.12 19.96 8.46
C ILE A 169 -6.02 20.33 9.46
N MET A 170 -5.12 19.39 9.76
CA MET A 170 -3.98 19.66 10.65
C MET A 170 -3.07 20.76 10.11
N LYS A 171 -2.82 20.78 8.79
CA LYS A 171 -2.01 21.82 8.14
C LYS A 171 -2.65 23.21 8.30
N GLU A 172 -3.95 23.32 8.08
CA GLU A 172 -4.67 24.59 8.21
C GLU A 172 -4.72 25.06 9.67
N THR A 173 -4.92 24.12 10.61
CA THR A 173 -4.89 24.42 12.05
C THR A 173 -3.55 25.05 12.48
N ILE A 174 -2.43 24.54 11.97
CA ILE A 174 -1.10 25.14 12.27
C ILE A 174 -1.03 26.56 11.71
N LYS A 175 -1.48 26.78 10.48
CA LYS A 175 -1.45 28.08 9.84
C LYS A 175 -2.25 29.10 10.66
N ILE A 176 -3.47 28.78 11.05
CA ILE A 176 -4.32 29.65 11.89
C ILE A 176 -3.63 29.91 13.25
N SER A 177 -3.01 28.88 13.86
CA SER A 177 -2.27 29.06 15.12
C SER A 177 -1.05 29.98 14.98
N ASP A 178 -0.34 29.90 13.86
CA ASP A 178 0.82 30.76 13.61
C ASP A 178 0.39 32.22 13.32
N GLU A 179 -0.72 32.42 12.59
CA GLU A 179 -1.31 33.74 12.35
C GLU A 179 -1.77 34.39 13.68
N ASN A 180 -2.45 33.65 14.54
CA ASN A 180 -2.92 34.17 15.84
C ASN A 180 -1.80 34.63 16.74
N LYS A 181 -0.58 34.06 16.64
CA LYS A 181 0.58 34.51 17.41
C LYS A 181 1.13 35.87 16.96
N LEU A 182 0.77 36.34 15.78
CA LEU A 182 1.18 37.65 15.26
C LEU A 182 0.32 38.79 15.80
N TYR A 183 -0.86 38.48 16.39
CA TYR A 183 -1.78 39.49 16.93
C TYR A 183 -1.70 39.67 18.44
N ILE A 184 -0.76 39.01 19.12
CA ILE A 184 -0.47 39.13 20.55
C ILE A 184 0.90 39.79 20.74
#